data_e523118525d35928826e974fc1a97601
#
_entry.id   e523118525d35928826e974fc1a97601
#
_cell.length_a   1.000
_cell.length_b   1.000
_cell.length_c   1.000
_cell.angle_alpha   90.00
_cell.angle_beta   90.00
_cell.angle_gamma   90.00
#
_symmetry.space_group_name_H-M   'P 1'
#
loop_
_entity.id
_entity.type
_entity.pdbx_description
1 polymer ?
#
loop_
_entity_poly.entity_id
_entity_poly.type
_entity_poly.pdbx_seq_one_letter_code
_entity_poly.pdbx_strand_id
1 'polypeptide(L)'
;TDDGYTLFYVGNPNPKTLLGLSTTVRYKKLSLIANMNGAFGHDIYNNTLNSVINVGSINNGKNIARSVYRDPVKESFANPLTASSRFLEKGNYLKMANTTLSYVIGDIGKSIKGLSVYITGQNLFVITKFSGFDPEVNVDKNQNGVPSSSIEYIPYPSARTFSFGVNVGF
;
A
#
# COMPACT_ATOMS: atom_id res chain seq x y z
N THR A 1 26.99 12.90 22.54
CA THR A 1 27.57 11.57 22.30
C THR A 1 28.90 11.79 21.62
N ASP A 2 29.97 11.30 22.22
CA ASP A 2 31.38 11.55 21.85
C ASP A 2 31.87 10.75 20.63
N ASP A 3 30.96 10.12 19.91
CA ASP A 3 31.28 9.24 18.77
C ASP A 3 31.11 9.91 17.39
N GLY A 4 30.94 11.23 17.38
CA GLY A 4 30.87 12.03 16.15
C GLY A 4 29.61 11.85 15.30
N TYR A 5 28.62 11.08 15.76
CA TYR A 5 27.35 10.91 15.08
C TYR A 5 26.31 11.90 15.61
N THR A 6 25.78 12.72 14.72
CA THR A 6 24.66 13.61 15.05
C THR A 6 23.36 12.95 14.59
N LEU A 7 22.46 12.67 15.53
CA LEU A 7 21.14 12.14 15.24
C LEU A 7 20.18 13.28 14.88
N PHE A 8 19.54 13.19 13.73
CA PHE A 8 18.54 14.14 13.29
C PHE A 8 17.15 13.48 13.23
N TYR A 9 16.13 14.25 13.54
CA TYR A 9 14.76 13.87 13.25
C TYR A 9 14.51 14.00 11.74
N VAL A 10 14.30 12.88 11.05
CA VAL A 10 14.21 12.85 9.58
C VAL A 10 12.79 12.60 9.05
N GLY A 11 11.86 12.13 9.89
CA GLY A 11 10.50 11.85 9.47
C GLY A 11 9.58 11.39 10.59
N ASN A 12 8.29 11.30 10.29
CA ASN A 12 7.26 10.81 11.21
C ASN A 12 6.55 9.59 10.59
N PRO A 13 6.64 8.40 11.21
CA PRO A 13 5.98 7.20 10.71
C PRO A 13 4.46 7.24 10.93
N ASN A 14 3.96 8.07 11.84
CA ASN A 14 2.55 8.11 12.20
C ASN A 14 1.78 9.09 11.32
N PRO A 15 0.68 8.66 10.68
CA PRO A 15 -0.19 9.56 9.93
C PRO A 15 -0.75 10.67 10.82
N LYS A 16 -0.73 11.89 10.31
CA LYS A 16 -1.39 13.04 10.96
C LYS A 16 -2.88 13.05 10.70
N THR A 17 -3.32 12.48 9.58
CA THR A 17 -4.73 12.45 9.19
C THR A 17 -5.07 11.08 8.63
N LEU A 18 -6.14 10.49 9.13
CA LEU A 18 -6.77 9.30 8.57
C LEU A 18 -8.10 9.70 7.95
N LEU A 19 -8.36 9.18 6.75
CA LEU A 19 -9.62 9.38 6.02
C LEU A 19 -10.33 8.05 5.84
N GLY A 20 -11.61 8.00 6.21
CA GLY A 20 -12.53 6.93 5.88
C GLY A 20 -13.75 7.51 5.18
N LEU A 21 -14.09 7.01 4.01
CA LEU A 21 -15.28 7.38 3.27
C LEU A 21 -16.04 6.13 2.88
N SER A 22 -17.31 6.05 3.30
CA SER A 22 -18.24 5.03 2.86
C SER A 22 -19.45 5.70 2.22
N THR A 23 -19.80 5.29 1.01
CA THR A 23 -20.95 5.82 0.30
C THR A 23 -21.80 4.72 -0.26
N THR A 24 -23.12 4.96 -0.26
CA THR A 24 -24.11 4.09 -0.89
C THR A 24 -25.00 4.93 -1.77
N VAL A 25 -25.00 4.61 -3.06
CA VAL A 25 -25.87 5.26 -4.05
C VAL A 25 -26.88 4.22 -4.55
N ARG A 26 -28.16 4.55 -4.48
CA ARG A 26 -29.25 3.69 -4.98
C ARG A 26 -30.02 4.43 -6.06
N TYR A 27 -30.20 3.77 -7.17
CA TYR A 27 -31.01 4.26 -8.27
C TYR A 27 -31.91 3.13 -8.81
N LYS A 28 -33.21 3.21 -8.55
CA LYS A 28 -34.17 2.15 -8.89
C LYS A 28 -33.71 0.80 -8.31
N LYS A 29 -33.40 -0.16 -9.19
CA LYS A 29 -32.96 -1.53 -8.85
C LYS A 29 -31.45 -1.66 -8.71
N LEU A 30 -30.70 -0.58 -8.97
CA LEU A 30 -29.24 -0.57 -8.91
C LEU A 30 -28.77 0.02 -7.58
N SER A 31 -27.78 -0.61 -6.96
CA SER A 31 -27.12 -0.09 -5.76
C SER A 31 -25.61 -0.18 -5.91
N LEU A 32 -24.92 0.92 -5.64
CA LEU A 32 -23.46 1.01 -5.58
C LEU A 32 -23.06 1.31 -4.15
N ILE A 33 -22.19 0.48 -3.59
CA ILE A 33 -21.52 0.71 -2.31
C ILE A 33 -20.04 0.88 -2.61
N ALA A 34 -19.42 1.94 -2.10
CA ALA A 34 -18.00 2.17 -2.26
C ALA A 34 -17.37 2.62 -0.93
N ASN A 35 -16.25 1.98 -0.58
CA ASN A 35 -15.49 2.29 0.62
C ASN A 35 -14.06 2.67 0.23
N MET A 36 -13.63 3.82 0.71
CA MET A 36 -12.30 4.36 0.52
C MET A 36 -11.64 4.60 1.87
N ASN A 37 -10.35 4.42 1.92
CA ASN A 37 -9.51 4.81 3.06
C ASN A 37 -8.26 5.54 2.59
N GLY A 38 -7.69 6.36 3.46
CA GLY A 38 -6.47 7.07 3.18
C GLY A 38 -5.75 7.49 4.44
N ALA A 39 -4.45 7.68 4.32
CA ALA A 39 -3.60 8.20 5.37
C ALA A 39 -2.66 9.27 4.81
N PHE A 40 -2.45 10.34 5.57
CA PHE A 40 -1.71 11.50 5.12
C PHE A 40 -0.80 12.05 6.22
N GLY A 41 0.32 12.63 5.81
CA GLY A 41 1.23 13.35 6.70
C GLY A 41 2.20 12.45 7.45
N HIS A 42 2.51 11.26 6.91
CA HIS A 42 3.52 10.35 7.42
C HIS A 42 4.59 10.06 6.37
N ASP A 43 5.69 9.51 6.84
CA ASP A 43 6.82 9.09 6.04
C ASP A 43 6.98 7.58 6.13
N ILE A 44 7.37 6.96 5.01
CA ILE A 44 7.65 5.51 4.91
C ILE A 44 9.11 5.34 4.53
N TYR A 45 9.80 4.45 5.24
CA TYR A 45 11.14 4.03 4.86
C TYR A 45 11.07 2.91 3.81
N ASN A 46 11.48 3.23 2.57
CA ASN A 46 11.49 2.29 1.46
C ASN A 46 12.74 1.41 1.51
N ASN A 47 12.70 0.36 2.31
CA ASN A 47 13.82 -0.56 2.46
C ASN A 47 13.96 -1.52 1.27
N THR A 48 12.91 -1.73 0.49
CA THR A 48 12.99 -2.44 -0.79
C THR A 48 13.87 -1.67 -1.76
N LEU A 49 13.65 -0.36 -1.91
CA LEU A 49 14.49 0.49 -2.76
C LEU A 49 15.94 0.47 -2.29
N ASN A 50 16.18 0.62 -0.98
CA ASN A 50 17.52 0.50 -0.42
C ASN A 50 18.20 -0.82 -0.82
N SER A 51 17.47 -1.93 -0.77
CA SER A 51 17.99 -3.26 -1.11
C SER A 51 18.31 -3.42 -2.62
N VAL A 52 17.49 -2.86 -3.50
CA VAL A 52 17.65 -3.05 -4.96
C VAL A 52 18.64 -2.07 -5.61
N ILE A 53 18.93 -0.94 -4.97
CA ILE A 53 19.94 0.01 -5.47
C ILE A 53 21.29 -0.09 -4.78
N ASN A 54 21.43 -0.96 -3.79
CA ASN A 54 22.69 -1.18 -3.09
C ASN A 54 23.71 -1.89 -4.00
N VAL A 55 24.76 -1.19 -4.38
CA VAL A 55 25.82 -1.70 -5.28
C VAL A 55 26.56 -2.91 -4.68
N GLY A 56 26.74 -2.94 -3.36
CA GLY A 56 27.36 -4.07 -2.66
C GLY A 56 26.62 -5.40 -2.83
N SER A 57 25.35 -5.35 -3.21
CA SER A 57 24.53 -6.55 -3.45
C SER A 57 25.01 -7.40 -4.64
N ILE A 58 25.79 -6.84 -5.58
CA ILE A 58 26.39 -7.57 -6.71
C ILE A 58 27.32 -8.67 -6.21
N ASN A 59 28.08 -8.43 -5.13
CA ASN A 59 28.98 -9.42 -4.53
C ASN A 59 28.23 -10.66 -4.01
N ASN A 60 26.93 -10.52 -3.76
CA ASN A 60 26.04 -11.61 -3.33
C ASN A 60 25.24 -12.22 -4.49
N GLY A 61 25.64 -11.98 -5.74
CA GLY A 61 24.97 -12.48 -6.93
C GLY A 61 23.63 -11.84 -7.24
N LYS A 62 23.30 -10.70 -6.63
CA LYS A 62 22.07 -9.97 -6.90
C LYS A 62 22.27 -8.91 -7.98
N ASN A 63 21.26 -8.75 -8.84
CA ASN A 63 21.20 -7.64 -9.77
C ASN A 63 20.86 -6.34 -9.01
N ILE A 64 21.38 -5.22 -9.52
CA ILE A 64 21.04 -3.89 -9.04
C ILE A 64 20.13 -3.16 -10.02
N ALA A 65 19.33 -2.22 -9.52
CA ALA A 65 18.44 -1.45 -10.35
C ALA A 65 19.22 -0.58 -11.37
N ARG A 66 18.72 -0.50 -12.59
CA ARG A 66 19.34 0.31 -13.65
C ARG A 66 19.46 1.80 -13.29
N SER A 67 18.60 2.29 -12.41
CA SER A 67 18.61 3.65 -11.89
C SER A 67 19.92 4.03 -11.19
N VAL A 68 20.63 3.06 -10.60
CA VAL A 68 21.93 3.27 -9.94
C VAL A 68 22.96 3.92 -10.86
N TYR A 69 22.97 3.54 -12.15
CA TYR A 69 23.90 4.13 -13.13
C TYR A 69 23.60 5.59 -13.45
N ARG A 70 22.37 6.04 -13.25
CA ARG A 70 21.91 7.41 -13.53
C ARG A 70 21.89 8.28 -12.29
N ASP A 71 22.07 7.69 -11.11
CA ASP A 71 22.04 8.40 -9.85
C ASP A 71 23.22 9.35 -9.72
N PRO A 72 23.00 10.62 -9.35
CA PRO A 72 24.07 11.57 -9.09
C PRO A 72 24.91 11.17 -7.88
N VAL A 73 24.34 10.47 -6.91
CA VAL A 73 25.05 9.94 -5.74
C VAL A 73 25.66 8.60 -6.10
N LYS A 74 26.97 8.56 -6.22
CA LYS A 74 27.70 7.33 -6.56
C LYS A 74 28.12 6.60 -5.30
N GLU A 75 27.82 5.30 -5.29
CA GLU A 75 28.31 4.37 -4.28
C GLU A 75 29.49 3.58 -4.79
N SER A 76 30.29 3.06 -3.87
CA SER A 76 31.33 2.09 -4.19
C SER A 76 31.00 0.73 -3.59
N PHE A 77 31.63 -0.32 -4.11
CA PHE A 77 31.53 -1.66 -3.53
C PHE A 77 32.09 -1.72 -2.10
N ALA A 78 33.09 -0.90 -1.79
CA ALA A 78 33.72 -0.84 -0.48
C ALA A 78 32.92 0.00 0.52
N ASN A 79 32.11 0.93 0.04
CA ASN A 79 31.29 1.82 0.88
C ASN A 79 29.91 1.99 0.27
N PRO A 80 29.05 0.95 0.37
CA PRO A 80 27.68 1.03 -0.10
C PRO A 80 26.87 1.98 0.78
N LEU A 81 25.92 2.69 0.19
CA LEU A 81 24.97 3.50 0.96
C LEU A 81 24.17 2.60 1.91
N THR A 82 24.31 2.90 3.17
CA THR A 82 23.52 2.27 4.24
C THR A 82 22.20 3.01 4.43
N ALA A 83 21.43 2.62 5.43
CA ALA A 83 20.17 3.27 5.79
C ALA A 83 20.36 4.79 5.93
N SER A 84 19.61 5.55 5.16
CA SER A 84 19.69 7.01 5.14
C SER A 84 18.33 7.63 4.82
N SER A 85 18.21 8.94 5.04
CA SER A 85 17.00 9.72 4.70
C SER A 85 16.65 9.72 3.20
N ARG A 86 17.56 9.29 2.33
CA ARG A 86 17.36 9.11 0.89
C ARG A 86 16.21 8.15 0.59
N PHE A 87 16.00 7.16 1.45
CA PHE A 87 14.97 6.13 1.29
C PHE A 87 13.69 6.47 2.04
N LEU A 88 13.61 7.67 2.63
CA LEU A 88 12.42 8.14 3.32
C LEU A 88 11.53 8.89 2.35
N GLU A 89 10.34 8.35 2.12
CA GLU A 89 9.37 8.88 1.18
C GLU A 89 8.07 9.28 1.88
N LYS A 90 7.29 10.16 1.24
CA LYS A 90 5.95 10.49 1.74
C LYS A 90 4.99 9.33 1.52
N GLY A 91 4.43 8.82 2.63
CA GLY A 91 3.51 7.68 2.64
C GLY A 91 2.05 8.03 2.34
N ASN A 92 1.75 9.25 1.90
CA ASN A 92 0.38 9.67 1.62
C ASN A 92 -0.29 8.78 0.59
N TYR A 93 -1.50 8.31 0.88
CA TYR A 93 -2.28 7.54 -0.07
C TYR A 93 -3.78 7.73 0.11
N LEU A 94 -4.52 7.42 -0.96
CA LEU A 94 -5.96 7.21 -0.99
C LEU A 94 -6.25 5.92 -1.74
N LYS A 95 -6.98 4.99 -1.12
CA LYS A 95 -7.25 3.65 -1.64
C LYS A 95 -8.73 3.40 -1.78
N MET A 96 -9.13 2.80 -2.88
CA MET A 96 -10.46 2.19 -3.04
C MET A 96 -10.40 0.77 -2.48
N ALA A 97 -10.83 0.62 -1.22
CA ALA A 97 -10.73 -0.65 -0.49
C ALA A 97 -11.67 -1.70 -1.06
N ASN A 98 -12.95 -1.35 -1.20
CA ASN A 98 -13.92 -2.21 -1.87
C ASN A 98 -15.03 -1.39 -2.53
N THR A 99 -15.62 -1.98 -3.57
CA THR A 99 -16.77 -1.42 -4.28
C THR A 99 -17.67 -2.57 -4.70
N THR A 100 -18.95 -2.47 -4.37
CA THR A 100 -19.96 -3.45 -4.74
C THR A 100 -21.05 -2.79 -5.57
N LEU A 101 -21.28 -3.31 -6.76
CA LEU A 101 -22.41 -2.97 -7.60
C LEU A 101 -23.40 -4.12 -7.57
N SER A 102 -24.64 -3.84 -7.18
CA SER A 102 -25.70 -4.84 -7.11
C SER A 102 -26.93 -4.41 -7.90
N TYR A 103 -27.61 -5.38 -8.49
CA TYR A 103 -28.84 -5.18 -9.24
C TYR A 103 -29.92 -6.13 -8.76
N VAL A 104 -31.07 -5.58 -8.35
CA VAL A 104 -32.25 -6.35 -7.92
C VAL A 104 -33.06 -6.69 -9.14
N ILE A 105 -33.16 -7.97 -9.45
CA ILE A 105 -34.01 -8.50 -10.53
C ILE A 105 -35.48 -8.51 -10.06
N GLY A 106 -35.69 -8.98 -8.82
CA GLY A 106 -36.99 -9.10 -8.18
C GLY A 106 -37.46 -10.54 -8.07
N ASP A 107 -38.75 -10.74 -7.92
CA ASP A 107 -39.37 -12.06 -7.79
C ASP A 107 -39.52 -12.74 -9.16
N ILE A 108 -39.25 -14.04 -9.22
CA ILE A 108 -39.44 -14.86 -10.41
C ILE A 108 -40.42 -15.99 -10.06
N GLY A 109 -41.64 -15.89 -10.60
CA GLY A 109 -42.70 -16.84 -10.29
C GLY A 109 -43.16 -16.78 -8.83
N LYS A 110 -43.57 -17.92 -8.28
CA LYS A 110 -44.06 -18.02 -6.89
C LYS A 110 -42.98 -18.45 -5.91
N SER A 111 -41.89 -19.08 -6.39
CA SER A 111 -40.90 -19.78 -5.55
C SER A 111 -39.62 -19.00 -5.35
N ILE A 112 -39.27 -18.10 -6.26
CA ILE A 112 -38.02 -17.30 -6.15
C ILE A 112 -38.40 -15.88 -5.76
N LYS A 113 -37.90 -15.45 -4.60
CA LYS A 113 -38.13 -14.12 -4.06
C LYS A 113 -36.84 -13.31 -3.99
N GLY A 114 -36.91 -12.02 -4.30
CA GLY A 114 -35.83 -11.07 -4.09
C GLY A 114 -34.53 -11.42 -4.82
N LEU A 115 -34.60 -12.05 -6.00
CA LEU A 115 -33.40 -12.36 -6.77
C LEU A 115 -32.58 -11.11 -7.04
N SER A 116 -31.32 -11.15 -6.71
CA SER A 116 -30.36 -10.08 -7.01
C SER A 116 -28.98 -10.63 -7.38
N VAL A 117 -28.26 -9.89 -8.19
CA VAL A 117 -26.88 -10.20 -8.60
C VAL A 117 -25.96 -9.07 -8.17
N TYR A 118 -24.72 -9.39 -7.89
CA TYR A 118 -23.73 -8.38 -7.54
C TYR A 118 -22.33 -8.72 -8.04
N ILE A 119 -21.53 -7.68 -8.21
CA ILE A 119 -20.09 -7.74 -8.42
C ILE A 119 -19.41 -6.90 -7.36
N THR A 120 -18.38 -7.46 -6.73
CA THR A 120 -17.54 -6.75 -5.77
C THR A 120 -16.12 -6.72 -6.29
N GLY A 121 -15.51 -5.54 -6.29
CA GLY A 121 -14.08 -5.35 -6.53
C GLY A 121 -13.39 -4.93 -5.24
N GLN A 122 -12.24 -5.55 -4.94
CA GLN A 122 -11.40 -5.19 -3.79
C GLN A 122 -10.04 -4.69 -4.27
N ASN A 123 -9.46 -3.74 -3.55
CA ASN A 123 -8.16 -3.13 -3.85
C ASN A 123 -8.07 -2.61 -5.29
N LEU A 124 -9.11 -1.92 -5.77
CA LEU A 124 -9.24 -1.55 -7.18
C LEU A 124 -8.15 -0.60 -7.64
N PHE A 125 -7.79 0.38 -6.79
CA PHE A 125 -6.69 1.29 -7.05
C PHE A 125 -6.18 1.94 -5.77
N VAL A 126 -4.94 2.41 -5.83
CA VAL A 126 -4.30 3.25 -4.83
C VAL A 126 -3.73 4.47 -5.53
N ILE A 127 -4.03 5.65 -5.00
CA ILE A 127 -3.46 6.91 -5.45
C ILE A 127 -2.38 7.29 -4.44
N THR A 128 -1.13 7.27 -4.85
CA THR A 128 0.03 7.59 -4.01
C THR A 128 1.20 8.11 -4.84
N LYS A 129 2.13 8.79 -4.20
CA LYS A 129 3.44 9.13 -4.75
C LYS A 129 4.56 8.25 -4.19
N PHE A 130 4.23 7.36 -3.26
CA PHE A 130 5.17 6.38 -2.73
C PHE A 130 5.63 5.44 -3.85
N SER A 131 6.94 5.21 -3.95
CA SER A 131 7.53 4.44 -5.06
C SER A 131 7.61 2.94 -4.80
N GLY A 132 7.36 2.50 -3.56
CA GLY A 132 7.31 1.08 -3.17
C GLY A 132 6.03 0.37 -3.59
N PHE A 133 5.86 -0.87 -3.14
CA PHE A 133 4.75 -1.73 -3.58
C PHE A 133 3.41 -1.35 -2.97
N ASP A 134 3.36 -1.03 -1.68
CA ASP A 134 2.11 -0.71 -0.98
C ASP A 134 2.37 0.28 0.17
N PRO A 135 1.75 1.47 0.18
CA PRO A 135 1.92 2.44 1.26
C PRO A 135 1.22 2.06 2.56
N GLU A 136 0.33 1.05 2.58
CA GLU A 136 -0.31 0.54 3.80
C GLU A 136 0.54 -0.49 4.54
N VAL A 137 1.57 -1.02 3.90
CA VAL A 137 2.38 -2.09 4.49
C VAL A 137 3.30 -1.54 5.57
N ASN A 138 3.26 -2.18 6.71
CA ASN A 138 4.18 -1.98 7.80
C ASN A 138 4.86 -3.32 8.13
N VAL A 139 6.14 -3.43 7.82
CA VAL A 139 6.95 -4.58 8.20
C VAL A 139 7.61 -4.26 9.53
N ASP A 140 7.26 -5.02 10.55
CA ASP A 140 7.94 -4.92 11.85
C ASP A 140 9.37 -5.43 11.73
N LYS A 141 10.30 -4.51 11.86
CA LYS A 141 11.74 -4.76 11.94
C LYS A 141 12.23 -4.56 13.37
N ASN A 142 11.54 -5.16 14.31
CA ASN A 142 11.86 -5.05 15.72
C ASN A 142 13.34 -5.39 15.96
N GLN A 143 14.14 -4.36 16.21
CA GLN A 143 15.53 -4.49 16.63
C GLN A 143 15.63 -4.12 18.10
N ASN A 144 16.19 -5.04 18.90
CA ASN A 144 16.43 -4.84 20.34
C ASN A 144 15.16 -4.48 21.14
N GLY A 145 13.99 -5.05 20.77
CA GLY A 145 12.74 -4.80 21.48
C GLY A 145 12.09 -3.45 21.18
N VAL A 146 12.62 -2.65 20.26
CA VAL A 146 12.01 -1.39 19.82
C VAL A 146 11.14 -1.66 18.60
N PRO A 147 9.80 -1.46 18.69
CA PRO A 147 8.92 -1.61 17.53
C PRO A 147 9.30 -0.62 16.44
N SER A 148 9.41 -1.10 15.21
CA SER A 148 9.55 -0.23 14.04
C SER A 148 8.21 -0.06 13.36
N SER A 149 7.95 1.12 12.80
CA SER A 149 6.72 1.42 12.06
C SER A 149 7.05 2.11 10.74
N SER A 150 6.13 1.98 9.78
CA SER A 150 6.24 2.58 8.45
C SER A 150 7.52 2.17 7.70
N ILE A 151 7.89 0.90 7.79
CA ILE A 151 8.95 0.31 6.98
C ILE A 151 8.31 -0.59 5.92
N GLU A 152 8.65 -0.35 4.66
CA GLU A 152 8.28 -1.21 3.55
C GLU A 152 9.47 -2.07 3.17
N TYR A 153 9.31 -3.40 3.17
CA TYR A 153 10.37 -4.33 2.78
C TYR A 153 9.78 -5.55 2.08
N ILE A 154 9.88 -5.56 0.76
CA ILE A 154 9.47 -6.66 -0.11
C ILE A 154 8.11 -7.25 0.30
N PRO A 155 7.07 -6.42 0.52
CA PRO A 155 5.76 -6.94 0.82
C PRO A 155 5.17 -7.61 -0.41
N TYR A 156 4.32 -8.61 -0.20
CA TYR A 156 3.51 -9.10 -1.29
C TYR A 156 2.48 -8.02 -1.67
N PRO A 157 2.42 -7.57 -2.93
CA PRO A 157 1.46 -6.55 -3.33
C PRO A 157 0.01 -6.97 -3.07
N SER A 158 -0.80 -6.05 -2.58
CA SER A 158 -2.23 -6.30 -2.36
C SER A 158 -2.92 -6.69 -3.67
N ALA A 159 -3.47 -7.92 -3.72
CA ALA A 159 -4.13 -8.42 -4.92
C ALA A 159 -5.42 -7.64 -5.20
N ARG A 160 -5.65 -7.31 -6.47
CA ARG A 160 -6.94 -6.83 -6.95
C ARG A 160 -7.84 -8.03 -7.16
N THR A 161 -8.99 -8.06 -6.46
CA THR A 161 -9.91 -9.20 -6.47
C THR A 161 -11.28 -8.78 -6.99
N PHE A 162 -11.89 -9.63 -7.83
CA PHE A 162 -13.27 -9.49 -8.27
C PHE A 162 -14.07 -10.72 -7.86
N SER A 163 -15.22 -10.48 -7.25
CA SER A 163 -16.15 -11.52 -6.83
C SER A 163 -17.51 -11.27 -7.44
N PHE A 164 -18.15 -12.32 -7.92
CA PHE A 164 -19.51 -12.30 -8.46
C PHE A 164 -20.40 -13.15 -7.56
N GLY A 165 -21.61 -12.69 -7.32
CA GLY A 165 -22.54 -13.44 -6.52
C GLY A 165 -24.00 -13.21 -6.89
N VAL A 166 -24.83 -14.13 -6.42
CA VAL A 166 -26.28 -14.13 -6.61
C VAL A 166 -26.92 -14.35 -5.24
N ASN A 167 -27.89 -13.52 -4.89
CA ASN A 167 -28.73 -13.73 -3.71
C ASN A 167 -30.12 -14.20 -4.18
N VAL A 168 -30.59 -15.26 -3.57
CA VAL A 168 -31.90 -15.87 -3.89
C VAL A 168 -32.66 -16.13 -2.59
N GLY A 169 -33.88 -15.62 -2.47
CA GLY A 169 -34.83 -16.00 -1.43
C GLY A 169 -35.82 -17.04 -1.95
N PHE A 170 -36.33 -17.88 -1.05
CA PHE A 170 -37.33 -18.93 -1.35
C PHE A 170 -38.57 -18.74 -0.50
#